data_6f7708f5b5204eac7a1ac615ca9b77c6
#
_entry.id   6f7708f5b5204eac7a1ac615ca9b77c6
#
_cell.length_a   1.000
_cell.length_b   1.000
_cell.length_c   1.000
_cell.angle_alpha   90.00
_cell.angle_beta   90.00
_cell.angle_gamma   90.00
#
_symmetry.space_group_name_H-M   'P 1'
#
loop_
_entity.id
_entity.type
_entity.pdbx_description
1 polymer ?
#
loop_
_entity_poly.entity_id
_entity_poly.type
_entity_poly.pdbx_seq_one_letter_code
_entity_poly.pdbx_strand_id
1 'polypeptide(L)'
;MSRVSKILRPALAVVTVMLLATWSQSVLAQRADTRQGADPRRAATGAAKVTTDTNADDDSQGRGDEKQISDSYQPKGMEIGSFLLLPQLETEVLYNSNVFARATDKKADIITRIAPEMQLRSRFTNHALNLTARAEQYLFRTYTNDNHLDAAATVDGRYDFSRTWEGTGFLDVFQRYEDRGSPDDVGGKHPTRTYGATGRAGTKVQSGRFTFASDFTANRRLFDNVETSTGSIIRNSDRNRWEAILSGRGSYEMFPGYAAVVEVQGNRRQYDDEFDRAGYQRSSNGWRAETGVGVDISQLIRGDFLVGYLKQNYEDSRFSDPAGFSLKSVFNWTPTRMTVVVLSLERSVLETTTVRASGMVRTGGGIIARHELQRNVVLTGTLNISQDAFEGIDQTNWTYDTRARAVWALMPEAYVGGEVGYRKRTSNVAGSEFSQAVFALRFGLRI
;
A
#
# COMPACT_ATOMS: atom_id res chain seq x y z
N MET A 1 -1.06 24.57 -17.45
CA MET A 1 0.34 24.66 -16.97
C MET A 1 0.52 25.38 -15.62
N SER A 2 -0.44 26.16 -15.09
CA SER A 2 -0.19 27.03 -13.91
C SER A 2 -0.49 26.43 -12.53
N ARG A 3 -1.24 25.31 -12.41
CA ARG A 3 -1.59 24.73 -11.10
C ARG A 3 -0.61 23.64 -10.60
N VAL A 4 -0.01 22.87 -11.49
CA VAL A 4 0.96 21.83 -11.13
C VAL A 4 2.24 22.41 -10.53
N SER A 5 2.68 23.57 -11.05
CA SER A 5 3.89 24.23 -10.55
C SER A 5 3.75 24.81 -9.13
N LYS A 6 2.51 25.09 -8.67
CA LYS A 6 2.26 25.62 -7.32
C LYS A 6 2.23 24.54 -6.24
N ILE A 7 1.95 23.27 -6.61
CA ILE A 7 1.84 22.16 -5.65
C ILE A 7 3.18 21.42 -5.50
N LEU A 8 3.95 21.32 -6.58
CA LEU A 8 5.29 20.70 -6.53
C LEU A 8 6.35 21.58 -5.87
N ARG A 9 6.22 22.92 -5.91
CA ARG A 9 7.19 23.81 -5.28
C ARG A 9 7.37 23.62 -3.78
N PRO A 10 6.33 23.49 -2.94
CA PRO A 10 6.54 23.22 -1.51
C PRO A 10 7.05 21.80 -1.22
N ALA A 11 6.66 20.79 -2.01
CA ALA A 11 7.15 19.43 -1.84
C ALA A 11 8.63 19.29 -2.23
N LEU A 12 9.04 19.96 -3.32
CA LEU A 12 10.45 20.01 -3.73
C LEU A 12 11.30 20.85 -2.74
N ALA A 13 10.75 21.90 -2.14
CA ALA A 13 11.42 22.70 -1.13
C ALA A 13 11.67 21.93 0.17
N VAL A 14 10.74 21.08 0.59
CA VAL A 14 10.92 20.21 1.77
C VAL A 14 11.99 19.15 1.53
N VAL A 15 12.05 18.56 0.35
CA VAL A 15 13.09 17.61 -0.04
C VAL A 15 14.47 18.31 -0.15
N THR A 16 14.51 19.53 -0.67
CA THR A 16 15.75 20.32 -0.79
C THR A 16 16.27 20.79 0.58
N VAL A 17 15.39 21.17 1.51
CA VAL A 17 15.77 21.57 2.87
C VAL A 17 16.28 20.40 3.70
N MET A 18 15.71 19.19 3.53
CA MET A 18 16.23 17.98 4.21
C MET A 18 17.58 17.52 3.64
N LEU A 19 17.87 17.74 2.37
CA LEU A 19 19.16 17.41 1.75
C LEU A 19 20.27 18.41 2.13
N LEU A 20 19.94 19.64 2.45
CA LEU A 20 20.92 20.68 2.85
C LEU A 20 21.28 20.64 4.34
N ALA A 21 20.44 20.04 5.20
CA ALA A 21 20.72 19.92 6.65
C ALA A 21 21.71 18.80 7.02
N THR A 22 22.10 17.94 6.08
CA THR A 22 23.02 16.79 6.33
C THR A 22 24.48 17.05 5.92
N TRP A 23 24.84 18.26 5.49
CA TRP A 23 26.19 18.56 4.96
C TRP A 23 27.16 19.21 5.95
N SER A 24 26.86 19.27 7.23
CA SER A 24 27.81 19.77 8.21
C SER A 24 27.98 18.81 9.38
N GLN A 25 28.75 17.76 9.20
CA GLN A 25 29.74 17.22 10.12
C GLN A 25 30.31 15.91 9.53
N SER A 26 31.45 16.07 8.89
CA SER A 26 32.31 14.98 8.47
C SER A 26 33.56 14.93 9.33
N VAL A 27 34.17 13.75 9.26
CA VAL A 27 35.58 13.41 9.53
C VAL A 27 35.89 12.89 10.92
N LEU A 28 36.34 11.65 10.87
CA LEU A 28 37.19 10.83 11.70
C LEU A 28 36.53 9.59 12.34
N ALA A 29 36.75 8.43 11.74
CA ALA A 29 37.60 7.37 12.22
C ALA A 29 37.48 6.10 11.39
N GLN A 30 38.60 5.71 10.83
CA GLN A 30 38.87 4.37 10.28
C GLN A 30 38.96 3.33 11.39
N ARG A 31 38.37 2.16 11.21
CA ARG A 31 39.01 0.87 11.05
C ARG A 31 38.02 -0.29 11.08
N ALA A 32 38.28 -1.21 10.17
CA ALA A 32 37.58 -2.44 9.93
C ALA A 32 37.56 -3.38 11.15
N ASP A 33 36.43 -4.09 11.32
CA ASP A 33 36.49 -5.49 11.68
C ASP A 33 35.37 -6.29 11.01
N THR A 34 35.81 -7.26 10.22
CA THR A 34 35.02 -8.20 9.46
C THR A 34 34.54 -9.32 10.37
N ARG A 35 33.31 -9.25 10.85
CA ARG A 35 32.52 -10.42 11.28
C ARG A 35 31.03 -10.10 11.12
N GLN A 36 30.48 -10.41 9.95
CA GLN A 36 29.03 -10.40 9.71
C GLN A 36 28.42 -11.65 10.33
N GLY A 37 27.93 -11.51 11.56
CA GLY A 37 26.85 -12.34 12.07
C GLY A 37 25.53 -11.69 11.68
N ALA A 38 24.69 -12.36 10.91
CA ALA A 38 23.36 -11.90 10.58
C ALA A 38 22.57 -11.68 11.88
N ASP A 39 22.24 -10.43 12.20
CA ASP A 39 21.37 -10.07 13.33
C ASP A 39 19.92 -10.46 12.99
N PRO A 40 19.33 -11.45 13.65
CA PRO A 40 17.95 -11.89 13.39
C PRO A 40 16.90 -10.81 13.72
N ARG A 41 17.28 -9.69 14.34
CA ARG A 41 16.39 -8.57 14.67
C ARG A 41 16.08 -7.65 13.49
N ARG A 42 16.85 -7.73 12.39
CA ARG A 42 16.62 -6.92 11.18
C ARG A 42 15.41 -7.36 10.33
N ALA A 43 14.92 -8.58 10.53
CA ALA A 43 13.75 -9.10 9.80
C ALA A 43 12.40 -8.61 10.36
N ALA A 44 12.38 -7.91 11.49
CA ALA A 44 11.16 -7.64 12.24
C ALA A 44 10.47 -6.29 11.95
N THR A 45 11.02 -5.42 11.10
CA THR A 45 10.43 -4.10 10.81
C THR A 45 9.65 -4.03 9.48
N GLY A 46 9.56 -5.13 8.78
CA GLY A 46 8.73 -5.27 7.59
C GLY A 46 7.36 -5.87 7.93
N ALA A 47 6.60 -5.27 8.86
CA ALA A 47 5.18 -5.56 8.92
C ALA A 47 4.59 -5.11 7.57
N ALA A 48 4.19 -6.08 6.73
CA ALA A 48 3.49 -5.82 5.50
C ALA A 48 2.27 -4.95 5.86
N LYS A 49 2.32 -3.67 5.53
CA LYS A 49 1.20 -2.76 5.70
C LYS A 49 0.17 -3.19 4.67
N VAL A 50 -0.78 -3.98 5.09
CA VAL A 50 -2.00 -4.20 4.30
C VAL A 50 -2.75 -2.87 4.34
N THR A 51 -2.53 -2.04 3.35
CA THR A 51 -3.42 -0.93 3.05
C THR A 51 -4.63 -1.54 2.36
N THR A 52 -5.78 -1.43 2.97
CA THR A 52 -7.08 -1.84 2.41
C THR A 52 -7.57 -0.92 1.29
N ASP A 53 -6.72 -0.05 0.79
CA ASP A 53 -6.98 0.69 -0.44
C ASP A 53 -6.85 -0.28 -1.62
N THR A 54 -7.97 -0.78 -2.12
CA THR A 54 -8.04 -1.66 -3.30
C THR A 54 -7.53 -1.01 -4.58
N ASN A 55 -7.16 0.26 -4.54
CA ASN A 55 -6.55 1.02 -5.65
C ASN A 55 -5.04 1.20 -5.48
N ALA A 56 -4.47 0.76 -4.36
CA ALA A 56 -3.06 0.85 -4.10
C ALA A 56 -2.48 -0.57 -4.01
N ASP A 57 -1.56 -0.87 -4.89
CA ASP A 57 -0.50 -1.84 -4.71
C ASP A 57 -0.79 -3.31 -5.04
N ASP A 58 -1.21 -3.55 -6.26
CA ASP A 58 -0.96 -4.84 -6.91
C ASP A 58 0.56 -5.13 -7.02
N ASP A 59 1.36 -4.08 -7.03
CA ASP A 59 2.79 -4.14 -7.23
C ASP A 59 3.64 -4.31 -5.96
N SER A 60 3.11 -4.05 -4.77
CA SER A 60 3.84 -4.36 -3.52
C SER A 60 4.05 -5.86 -3.34
N GLN A 61 3.21 -6.68 -4.00
CA GLN A 61 3.31 -8.13 -3.99
C GLN A 61 4.51 -8.64 -4.80
N GLY A 62 4.86 -8.01 -5.93
CA GLY A 62 6.04 -8.37 -6.73
C GLY A 62 7.36 -8.18 -5.98
N ARG A 63 7.45 -7.16 -5.15
CA ARG A 63 8.66 -6.90 -4.33
C ARG A 63 8.92 -7.94 -3.25
N GLY A 64 7.88 -8.62 -2.77
CA GLY A 64 8.02 -9.68 -1.78
C GLY A 64 8.65 -10.93 -2.35
N ASP A 65 8.41 -11.22 -3.62
CA ASP A 65 8.91 -12.43 -4.27
C ASP A 65 10.43 -12.37 -4.48
N GLU A 66 10.97 -11.17 -4.77
CA GLU A 66 12.40 -10.97 -4.95
C GLU A 66 13.21 -11.19 -3.67
N LYS A 67 12.67 -10.84 -2.51
CA LYS A 67 13.35 -11.02 -1.21
C LYS A 67 13.48 -12.48 -0.77
N GLN A 68 12.76 -13.39 -1.40
CA GLN A 68 12.80 -14.83 -1.11
C GLN A 68 13.69 -15.62 -2.06
N ILE A 69 14.11 -15.02 -3.17
CA ILE A 69 15.10 -15.65 -4.05
C ILE A 69 16.43 -15.75 -3.30
N SER A 70 17.08 -16.90 -3.37
CA SER A 70 18.38 -17.15 -2.72
C SER A 70 19.38 -16.02 -2.98
N ASP A 71 20.21 -15.68 -2.00
CA ASP A 71 21.23 -14.62 -2.08
C ASP A 71 22.10 -14.69 -3.33
N SER A 72 22.34 -15.91 -3.86
CA SER A 72 23.10 -16.11 -5.10
C SER A 72 22.41 -15.56 -6.36
N TYR A 73 21.10 -15.31 -6.31
CA TYR A 73 20.28 -14.73 -7.38
C TYR A 73 19.75 -13.32 -7.03
N GLN A 74 20.20 -12.72 -5.92
CA GLN A 74 19.87 -11.34 -5.61
C GLN A 74 20.75 -10.38 -6.42
N PRO A 75 20.20 -9.23 -6.88
CA PRO A 75 21.00 -8.21 -7.54
C PRO A 75 22.04 -7.65 -6.56
N LYS A 76 23.26 -7.47 -7.04
CA LYS A 76 24.37 -6.96 -6.21
C LYS A 76 24.26 -5.47 -5.95
N GLY A 77 23.65 -4.73 -6.89
CA GLY A 77 23.56 -3.29 -6.86
C GLY A 77 24.88 -2.56 -7.12
N MET A 78 24.81 -1.26 -7.21
CA MET A 78 25.96 -0.37 -7.35
C MET A 78 26.22 0.37 -6.04
N GLU A 79 27.43 0.26 -5.52
CA GLU A 79 27.83 0.98 -4.30
C GLU A 79 28.09 2.46 -4.62
N ILE A 80 27.41 3.35 -3.91
CA ILE A 80 27.57 4.81 -4.00
C ILE A 80 27.84 5.34 -2.58
N GLY A 81 29.09 5.39 -2.20
CA GLY A 81 29.48 5.75 -0.82
C GLY A 81 28.83 4.80 0.20
N SER A 82 28.04 5.35 1.11
CA SER A 82 27.32 4.58 2.13
C SER A 82 25.96 4.07 1.67
N PHE A 83 25.68 4.07 0.37
CA PHE A 83 24.44 3.61 -0.19
C PHE A 83 24.64 2.51 -1.22
N LEU A 84 23.61 1.70 -1.40
CA LEU A 84 23.48 0.71 -2.47
C LEU A 84 22.35 1.15 -3.40
N LEU A 85 22.70 1.40 -4.67
CA LEU A 85 21.73 1.71 -5.74
C LEU A 85 21.34 0.42 -6.46
N LEU A 86 20.04 0.18 -6.58
CA LEU A 86 19.42 -1.02 -7.19
C LEU A 86 18.45 -0.56 -8.28
N PRO A 87 18.92 -0.33 -9.51
CA PRO A 87 18.04 -0.04 -10.63
C PRO A 87 17.41 -1.32 -11.16
N GLN A 88 16.16 -1.20 -11.58
CA GLN A 88 15.36 -2.29 -12.16
C GLN A 88 14.53 -1.76 -13.32
N LEU A 89 14.34 -2.58 -14.34
CA LEU A 89 13.38 -2.37 -15.42
C LEU A 89 12.56 -3.65 -15.59
N GLU A 90 11.25 -3.56 -15.39
CA GLU A 90 10.32 -4.63 -15.66
C GLU A 90 9.46 -4.29 -16.88
N THR A 91 9.27 -5.23 -17.77
CA THR A 91 8.30 -5.16 -18.87
C THR A 91 7.34 -6.32 -18.74
N GLU A 92 6.05 -6.04 -18.86
CA GLU A 92 4.98 -7.03 -18.74
C GLU A 92 4.02 -6.88 -19.91
N VAL A 93 3.56 -8.01 -20.43
CA VAL A 93 2.43 -8.09 -21.37
C VAL A 93 1.34 -8.87 -20.69
N LEU A 94 0.20 -8.23 -20.50
CA LEU A 94 -0.95 -8.82 -19.83
C LEU A 94 -2.18 -8.81 -20.73
N TYR A 95 -2.92 -9.90 -20.74
CA TYR A 95 -4.27 -10.00 -21.28
C TYR A 95 -5.28 -9.81 -20.15
N ASN A 96 -6.25 -8.93 -20.37
CA ASN A 96 -7.35 -8.68 -19.45
C ASN A 96 -8.68 -8.92 -20.17
N SER A 97 -9.50 -9.83 -19.67
CA SER A 97 -10.77 -10.22 -20.29
C SER A 97 -11.88 -9.19 -20.14
N ASN A 98 -11.73 -8.17 -19.29
CA ASN A 98 -12.77 -7.17 -19.00
C ASN A 98 -12.13 -5.88 -18.44
N VAL A 99 -11.47 -5.12 -19.31
CA VAL A 99 -10.71 -3.91 -18.92
C VAL A 99 -11.55 -2.80 -18.28
N PHE A 100 -12.86 -2.76 -18.55
CA PHE A 100 -13.78 -1.78 -17.99
C PHE A 100 -14.56 -2.30 -16.77
N ALA A 101 -14.26 -3.50 -16.29
CA ALA A 101 -14.93 -4.13 -15.14
C ALA A 101 -16.48 -4.08 -15.23
N ARG A 102 -17.05 -4.37 -16.42
CA ARG A 102 -18.48 -4.32 -16.67
C ARG A 102 -19.16 -5.66 -16.38
N ALA A 103 -20.41 -5.60 -15.95
CA ALA A 103 -21.26 -6.77 -15.75
C ALA A 103 -21.53 -7.50 -17.08
N THR A 104 -21.91 -6.72 -18.08
CA THR A 104 -22.25 -7.15 -19.44
C THR A 104 -21.39 -6.41 -20.46
N ASP A 105 -21.39 -6.82 -21.73
CA ASP A 105 -20.58 -6.23 -22.81
C ASP A 105 -19.09 -6.09 -22.42
N LYS A 106 -18.54 -7.17 -21.87
CA LYS A 106 -17.14 -7.21 -21.42
C LYS A 106 -16.20 -6.97 -22.59
N LYS A 107 -15.20 -6.14 -22.37
CA LYS A 107 -14.19 -5.81 -23.38
C LYS A 107 -12.84 -6.31 -22.92
N ALA A 108 -12.20 -7.12 -23.75
CA ALA A 108 -10.87 -7.62 -23.52
C ALA A 108 -9.83 -6.74 -24.22
N ASP A 109 -8.64 -6.65 -23.63
CA ASP A 109 -7.50 -5.99 -24.27
C ASP A 109 -6.17 -6.66 -23.86
N ILE A 110 -5.13 -6.36 -24.63
CA ILE A 110 -3.75 -6.65 -24.31
C ILE A 110 -3.08 -5.34 -23.88
N ILE A 111 -2.45 -5.36 -22.72
CA ILE A 111 -1.82 -4.19 -22.11
C ILE A 111 -0.33 -4.47 -21.98
N THR A 112 0.51 -3.55 -22.43
CA THR A 112 1.95 -3.59 -22.17
C THR A 112 2.26 -2.62 -21.04
N ARG A 113 2.92 -3.10 -19.98
CA ARG A 113 3.43 -2.30 -18.88
C ARG A 113 4.94 -2.22 -18.95
N ILE A 114 5.49 -1.02 -18.81
CA ILE A 114 6.94 -0.76 -18.73
C ILE A 114 7.18 -0.03 -17.41
N ALA A 115 7.96 -0.63 -16.52
CA ALA A 115 8.11 -0.19 -15.15
C ALA A 115 9.59 -0.06 -14.73
N PRO A 116 10.25 1.08 -15.00
CA PRO A 116 11.53 1.41 -14.39
C PRO A 116 11.36 1.71 -12.90
N GLU A 117 12.29 1.20 -12.09
CA GLU A 117 12.38 1.46 -10.66
C GLU A 117 13.84 1.70 -10.27
N MET A 118 14.05 2.60 -9.32
CA MET A 118 15.35 2.87 -8.70
C MET A 118 15.20 2.84 -7.19
N GLN A 119 15.97 2.00 -6.50
CA GLN A 119 16.03 1.97 -5.05
C GLN A 119 17.43 2.38 -4.60
N LEU A 120 17.50 3.28 -3.65
CA LEU A 120 18.74 3.67 -2.98
C LEU A 120 18.61 3.30 -1.50
N ARG A 121 19.39 2.32 -1.04
CA ARG A 121 19.36 1.81 0.34
C ARG A 121 20.61 2.22 1.07
N SER A 122 20.47 2.78 2.26
CA SER A 122 21.60 3.06 3.12
C SER A 122 22.22 1.77 3.68
N ARG A 123 23.54 1.82 3.87
CA ARG A 123 24.34 0.76 4.55
C ARG A 123 24.84 1.25 5.90
N PHE A 124 24.08 2.11 6.58
CA PHE A 124 24.42 2.61 7.90
C PHE A 124 24.37 1.49 8.96
N THR A 125 25.23 1.57 9.94
CA THR A 125 25.31 0.55 11.00
C THR A 125 24.09 0.55 11.91
N ASN A 126 23.58 1.72 12.29
CA ASN A 126 22.50 1.86 13.28
C ASN A 126 21.21 2.43 12.69
N HIS A 127 21.31 3.35 11.74
CA HIS A 127 20.17 4.02 11.14
C HIS A 127 19.83 3.40 9.78
N ALA A 128 18.66 3.72 9.24
CA ALA A 128 18.26 3.33 7.89
C ALA A 128 17.66 4.52 7.16
N LEU A 129 18.00 4.65 5.87
CA LEU A 129 17.37 5.59 4.94
C LEU A 129 17.27 4.90 3.59
N ASN A 130 16.05 4.79 3.08
CA ASN A 130 15.77 4.21 1.78
C ASN A 130 15.01 5.23 0.93
N LEU A 131 15.34 5.29 -0.35
CA LEU A 131 14.61 6.06 -1.35
C LEU A 131 14.22 5.12 -2.47
N THR A 132 12.98 5.23 -2.94
CA THR A 132 12.50 4.48 -4.10
C THR A 132 11.82 5.45 -5.04
N ALA A 133 12.17 5.39 -6.32
CA ALA A 133 11.47 6.11 -7.38
C ALA A 133 11.01 5.10 -8.43
N ARG A 134 9.75 5.16 -8.85
CA ARG A 134 9.13 4.23 -9.76
C ARG A 134 8.21 4.96 -10.73
N ALA A 135 8.20 4.49 -11.96
CA ALA A 135 7.24 4.90 -12.98
C ALA A 135 6.70 3.66 -13.68
N GLU A 136 5.44 3.68 -14.11
CA GLU A 136 4.76 2.58 -14.79
C GLU A 136 3.94 3.12 -15.93
N GLN A 137 4.35 2.83 -17.13
CA GLN A 137 3.63 3.18 -18.34
C GLN A 137 2.74 2.02 -18.75
N TYR A 138 1.43 2.23 -18.79
CA TYR A 138 0.44 1.29 -19.29
C TYR A 138 0.03 1.69 -20.71
N LEU A 139 0.14 0.75 -21.65
CA LEU A 139 -0.19 0.93 -23.07
C LEU A 139 -1.22 -0.12 -23.49
N PHE A 140 -2.45 0.32 -23.67
CA PHE A 140 -3.57 -0.51 -24.12
C PHE A 140 -3.52 -0.63 -25.64
N ARG A 141 -3.65 -1.84 -26.15
CA ARG A 141 -3.58 -2.11 -27.59
C ARG A 141 -4.80 -1.53 -28.32
N THR A 142 -6.00 -1.73 -27.79
CA THR A 142 -7.26 -1.34 -28.40
C THR A 142 -7.84 -0.07 -27.77
N TYR A 143 -7.88 -0.03 -26.45
CA TYR A 143 -8.51 1.07 -25.69
C TYR A 143 -7.47 2.12 -25.25
N THR A 144 -6.84 2.76 -26.24
CA THR A 144 -5.72 3.69 -26.04
C THR A 144 -6.06 4.93 -25.21
N ASN A 145 -7.36 5.27 -25.04
CA ASN A 145 -7.76 6.30 -24.10
C ASN A 145 -7.45 5.97 -22.63
N ASP A 146 -7.27 4.69 -22.33
CA ASP A 146 -6.88 4.22 -21.00
C ASP A 146 -5.34 4.14 -20.83
N ASN A 147 -4.54 4.53 -21.86
CA ASN A 147 -3.10 4.68 -21.70
C ASN A 147 -2.77 5.69 -20.63
N HIS A 148 -1.92 5.32 -19.69
CA HIS A 148 -1.58 6.20 -18.57
C HIS A 148 -0.18 5.91 -18.01
N LEU A 149 0.33 6.87 -17.25
CA LEU A 149 1.59 6.80 -16.55
C LEU A 149 1.34 6.96 -15.05
N ASP A 150 1.60 5.93 -14.27
CA ASP A 150 1.69 5.99 -12.82
C ASP A 150 3.13 6.28 -12.42
N ALA A 151 3.32 7.07 -11.38
CA ALA A 151 4.63 7.39 -10.86
C ALA A 151 4.56 7.58 -9.34
N ALA A 152 5.59 7.15 -8.64
CA ALA A 152 5.71 7.32 -7.20
C ALA A 152 7.16 7.54 -6.79
N ALA A 153 7.34 8.31 -5.73
CA ALA A 153 8.62 8.45 -5.04
C ALA A 153 8.39 8.32 -3.53
N THR A 154 9.14 7.41 -2.93
CA THR A 154 9.02 7.08 -1.50
C THR A 154 10.36 7.31 -0.81
N VAL A 155 10.32 7.89 0.36
CA VAL A 155 11.46 7.99 1.28
C VAL A 155 11.02 7.37 2.59
N ASP A 156 11.75 6.40 3.09
CA ASP A 156 11.55 5.85 4.43
C ASP A 156 12.87 5.86 5.21
N GLY A 157 12.76 6.10 6.51
CA GLY A 157 13.91 6.18 7.38
C GLY A 157 13.60 5.72 8.78
N ARG A 158 14.66 5.20 9.45
CA ARG A 158 14.66 4.88 10.86
C ARG A 158 15.90 5.50 11.49
N TYR A 159 15.69 6.17 12.61
CA TYR A 159 16.72 6.72 13.44
C TYR A 159 16.70 6.06 14.83
N ASP A 160 17.78 5.39 15.19
CA ASP A 160 17.92 4.72 16.47
C ASP A 160 18.53 5.72 17.48
N PHE A 161 17.69 6.28 18.37
CA PHE A 161 18.13 7.19 19.45
C PHE A 161 18.91 6.41 20.51
N SER A 162 18.47 5.18 20.77
CA SER A 162 19.14 4.22 21.65
C SER A 162 18.79 2.80 21.21
N ARG A 163 19.28 1.79 21.96
CA ARG A 163 18.91 0.39 21.69
C ARG A 163 17.43 0.07 21.91
N THR A 164 16.75 0.90 22.67
CA THR A 164 15.35 0.70 23.06
C THR A 164 14.42 1.81 22.58
N TRP A 165 14.94 2.82 21.88
CA TRP A 165 14.15 3.93 21.38
C TRP A 165 14.51 4.22 19.92
N GLU A 166 13.53 4.10 19.05
CA GLU A 166 13.64 4.38 17.61
C GLU A 166 12.60 5.40 17.18
N GLY A 167 12.95 6.21 16.20
CA GLY A 167 12.04 7.07 15.44
C GLY A 167 11.97 6.61 13.99
N THR A 168 10.81 6.73 13.37
CA THR A 168 10.60 6.40 11.96
C THR A 168 10.02 7.58 11.22
N GLY A 169 10.42 7.73 9.95
CA GLY A 169 9.87 8.70 9.02
C GLY A 169 9.52 8.04 7.71
N PHE A 170 8.45 8.48 7.08
CA PHE A 170 8.00 7.98 5.80
C PHE A 170 7.36 9.12 5.01
N LEU A 171 7.69 9.24 3.73
CA LEU A 171 7.06 10.15 2.79
C LEU A 171 6.86 9.41 1.47
N ASP A 172 5.63 9.38 0.98
CA ASP A 172 5.27 8.88 -0.34
C ASP A 172 4.55 9.98 -1.10
N VAL A 173 4.96 10.24 -2.33
CA VAL A 173 4.28 11.13 -3.26
C VAL A 173 4.03 10.39 -4.55
N PHE A 174 2.82 10.49 -5.09
CA PHE A 174 2.46 9.73 -6.27
C PHE A 174 1.48 10.46 -7.19
N GLN A 175 1.50 10.03 -8.44
CA GLN A 175 0.45 10.18 -9.43
C GLN A 175 0.01 8.78 -9.83
N ARG A 176 -1.30 8.49 -9.78
CA ARG A 176 -1.88 7.19 -10.18
C ARG A 176 -3.21 7.41 -10.88
N TYR A 177 -3.63 6.41 -11.62
CA TYR A 177 -4.97 6.37 -12.21
C TYR A 177 -5.85 5.37 -11.47
N GLU A 178 -7.13 5.71 -11.28
CA GLU A 178 -8.11 4.82 -10.61
C GLU A 178 -8.37 3.58 -11.46
N ASP A 179 -8.42 2.41 -10.82
CA ASP A 179 -8.83 1.15 -11.45
C ASP A 179 -10.30 1.24 -11.88
N ARG A 180 -10.59 0.83 -13.12
CA ARG A 180 -11.97 0.72 -13.66
C ARG A 180 -12.86 -0.22 -12.83
N GLY A 181 -12.27 -1.15 -12.08
CA GLY A 181 -12.98 -1.99 -11.13
C GLY A 181 -13.18 -1.35 -9.74
N SER A 182 -12.73 -0.12 -9.50
CA SER A 182 -12.99 0.57 -8.25
C SER A 182 -14.48 0.81 -8.03
N PRO A 183 -15.00 0.70 -6.79
CA PRO A 183 -16.36 1.15 -6.47
C PRO A 183 -16.59 2.64 -6.75
N ASP A 184 -15.52 3.41 -6.79
CA ASP A 184 -15.54 4.87 -6.97
C ASP A 184 -15.20 5.31 -8.40
N ASP A 185 -15.01 4.36 -9.36
CA ASP A 185 -14.84 4.73 -10.78
C ASP A 185 -16.08 5.45 -11.29
N VAL A 186 -15.87 6.63 -11.83
CA VAL A 186 -16.95 7.49 -12.31
C VAL A 186 -17.33 7.21 -13.78
N GLY A 187 -16.71 6.19 -14.40
CA GLY A 187 -17.02 5.79 -15.78
C GLY A 187 -16.67 6.82 -16.85
N GLY A 188 -15.67 7.64 -16.62
CA GLY A 188 -15.19 8.63 -17.57
C GLY A 188 -14.57 8.02 -18.84
N LYS A 189 -14.32 8.85 -19.87
CA LYS A 189 -13.68 8.49 -21.13
C LYS A 189 -12.29 7.86 -20.93
N HIS A 190 -11.59 8.27 -19.89
CA HIS A 190 -10.35 7.69 -19.36
C HIS A 190 -10.45 7.56 -17.85
N PRO A 191 -9.61 6.74 -17.20
CA PRO A 191 -9.59 6.61 -15.73
C PRO A 191 -9.29 7.95 -15.06
N THR A 192 -9.83 8.16 -13.85
CA THR A 192 -9.55 9.35 -13.07
C THR A 192 -8.09 9.36 -12.61
N ARG A 193 -7.36 10.42 -12.96
CA ARG A 193 -6.01 10.62 -12.46
C ARG A 193 -6.04 11.20 -11.05
N THR A 194 -5.27 10.61 -10.16
CA THR A 194 -5.15 11.02 -8.76
C THR A 194 -3.71 11.38 -8.42
N TYR A 195 -3.56 12.39 -7.59
CA TYR A 195 -2.27 12.73 -6.97
C TYR A 195 -2.40 12.55 -5.47
N GLY A 196 -1.34 12.10 -4.85
CA GLY A 196 -1.32 11.95 -3.41
C GLY A 196 0.03 12.23 -2.80
N ALA A 197 -0.02 12.57 -1.53
CA ALA A 197 1.12 12.62 -0.65
C ALA A 197 0.73 12.00 0.69
N THR A 198 1.58 11.11 1.21
CA THR A 198 1.43 10.51 2.54
C THR A 198 2.71 10.75 3.32
N GLY A 199 2.61 11.49 4.41
CA GLY A 199 3.69 11.66 5.38
C GLY A 199 3.37 10.90 6.65
N ARG A 200 4.35 10.19 7.23
CA ARG A 200 4.24 9.55 8.54
C ARG A 200 5.48 9.83 9.37
N ALA A 201 5.26 10.10 10.66
CA ALA A 201 6.30 10.14 11.66
C ALA A 201 5.88 9.25 12.83
N GLY A 202 6.78 8.39 13.28
CA GLY A 202 6.50 7.44 14.34
C GLY A 202 7.64 7.35 15.33
N THR A 203 7.32 6.84 16.52
CA THR A 203 8.31 6.50 17.53
C THR A 203 7.93 5.21 18.23
N LYS A 204 8.94 4.46 18.67
CA LYS A 204 8.75 3.23 19.44
C LYS A 204 9.78 3.17 20.55
N VAL A 205 9.29 2.92 21.76
CA VAL A 205 10.11 2.79 22.96
C VAL A 205 9.83 1.45 23.62
N GLN A 206 10.89 0.73 23.97
CA GLN A 206 10.81 -0.51 24.72
C GLN A 206 11.44 -0.32 26.12
N SER A 207 10.70 -0.66 27.18
CA SER A 207 11.16 -0.60 28.55
C SER A 207 10.76 -1.88 29.30
N GLY A 208 11.72 -2.76 29.51
CA GLY A 208 11.46 -4.09 30.07
C GLY A 208 10.48 -4.89 29.22
N ARG A 209 9.34 -5.24 29.81
CA ARG A 209 8.23 -5.98 29.13
C ARG A 209 7.25 -5.08 28.41
N PHE A 210 7.38 -3.76 28.55
CA PHE A 210 6.48 -2.79 27.91
C PHE A 210 7.07 -2.31 26.59
N THR A 211 6.24 -2.21 25.56
CA THR A 211 6.55 -1.51 24.32
C THR A 211 5.46 -0.49 24.06
N PHE A 212 5.85 0.75 23.76
CA PHE A 212 4.99 1.84 23.37
C PHE A 212 5.36 2.31 21.98
N ALA A 213 4.37 2.49 21.12
CA ALA A 213 4.55 3.10 19.80
C ALA A 213 3.49 4.15 19.57
N SER A 214 3.84 5.20 18.85
CA SER A 214 2.91 6.23 18.40
C SER A 214 3.28 6.66 16.99
N ASP A 215 2.26 6.85 16.15
CA ASP A 215 2.42 7.27 14.77
C ASP A 215 1.44 8.40 14.46
N PHE A 216 1.95 9.42 13.77
CA PHE A 216 1.14 10.45 13.12
C PHE A 216 1.25 10.28 11.61
N THR A 217 0.11 10.23 10.92
CA THR A 217 0.04 10.15 9.46
C THR A 217 -0.79 11.31 8.93
N ALA A 218 -0.29 11.98 7.90
CA ALA A 218 -1.01 12.97 7.13
C ALA A 218 -1.10 12.52 5.66
N ASN A 219 -2.31 12.48 5.13
CA ASN A 219 -2.57 12.12 3.74
C ASN A 219 -3.16 13.31 3.00
N ARG A 220 -2.71 13.55 1.78
CA ARG A 220 -3.32 14.46 0.81
C ARG A 220 -3.78 13.66 -0.40
N ARG A 221 -5.02 13.88 -0.87
CA ARG A 221 -5.58 13.29 -2.09
C ARG A 221 -6.17 14.38 -2.96
N LEU A 222 -5.83 14.35 -4.26
CA LEU A 222 -6.33 15.26 -5.28
C LEU A 222 -6.79 14.44 -6.48
N PHE A 223 -7.92 14.82 -7.06
CA PHE A 223 -8.55 14.11 -8.16
C PHE A 223 -8.76 15.04 -9.33
N ASP A 224 -8.37 14.61 -10.53
CA ASP A 224 -8.65 15.37 -11.75
C ASP A 224 -10.10 15.15 -12.21
N ASN A 225 -10.66 16.19 -12.81
CA ASN A 225 -11.94 16.07 -13.49
C ASN A 225 -11.78 15.21 -14.74
N VAL A 226 -12.81 14.48 -15.10
CA VAL A 226 -12.80 13.53 -16.21
C VAL A 226 -13.88 13.88 -17.23
N GLU A 227 -13.57 13.81 -18.51
CA GLU A 227 -14.52 13.94 -19.60
C GLU A 227 -15.33 12.65 -19.77
N THR A 228 -16.63 12.75 -19.99
CA THR A 228 -17.49 11.63 -20.39
C THR A 228 -17.29 11.32 -21.88
N SER A 229 -17.81 10.17 -22.33
CA SER A 229 -17.85 9.82 -23.76
C SER A 229 -18.67 10.81 -24.61
N THR A 230 -19.56 11.59 -23.99
CA THR A 230 -20.42 12.60 -24.63
C THR A 230 -19.86 14.02 -24.58
N GLY A 231 -18.64 14.19 -24.02
CA GLY A 231 -17.95 15.49 -23.91
C GLY A 231 -18.32 16.31 -22.66
N SER A 232 -19.22 15.82 -21.81
CA SER A 232 -19.51 16.47 -20.52
C SER A 232 -18.39 16.25 -19.52
N ILE A 233 -18.18 17.17 -18.59
CA ILE A 233 -17.13 17.04 -17.56
C ILE A 233 -17.74 16.51 -16.27
N ILE A 234 -17.20 15.40 -15.77
CA ILE A 234 -17.43 14.91 -14.40
C ILE A 234 -16.45 15.64 -13.48
N ARG A 235 -17.00 16.40 -12.54
CA ARG A 235 -16.21 17.12 -11.54
C ARG A 235 -15.83 16.16 -10.43
N ASN A 236 -14.53 15.93 -10.21
CA ASN A 236 -14.00 15.10 -9.15
C ASN A 236 -13.20 15.92 -8.10
N SER A 237 -13.07 17.24 -8.28
CA SER A 237 -12.38 18.10 -7.30
C SER A 237 -13.08 18.14 -5.94
N ASP A 238 -14.37 17.81 -5.89
CA ASP A 238 -15.15 17.65 -4.67
C ASP A 238 -14.70 16.46 -3.78
N ARG A 239 -13.82 15.61 -4.30
CA ARG A 239 -13.19 14.47 -3.59
C ARG A 239 -11.83 14.86 -2.97
N ASN A 240 -11.31 16.05 -3.28
CA ASN A 240 -10.04 16.54 -2.76
C ASN A 240 -10.09 16.70 -1.25
N ARG A 241 -9.10 16.10 -0.54
CA ARG A 241 -9.13 16.10 0.92
C ARG A 241 -7.78 15.94 1.57
N TRP A 242 -7.70 16.36 2.82
CA TRP A 242 -6.69 15.99 3.79
C TRP A 242 -7.24 14.94 4.75
N GLU A 243 -6.39 14.06 5.21
CA GLU A 243 -6.67 13.15 6.31
C GLU A 243 -5.49 13.14 7.27
N ALA A 244 -5.76 13.39 8.55
CA ALA A 244 -4.79 13.29 9.62
C ALA A 244 -5.19 12.12 10.53
N ILE A 245 -4.21 11.27 10.88
CA ILE A 245 -4.42 10.08 11.73
C ILE A 245 -3.35 10.10 12.81
N LEU A 246 -3.77 9.96 14.05
CA LEU A 246 -2.89 9.74 15.20
C LEU A 246 -3.20 8.38 15.80
N SER A 247 -2.20 7.55 15.99
CA SER A 247 -2.31 6.24 16.64
C SER A 247 -1.35 6.11 17.81
N GLY A 248 -1.80 5.40 18.83
CA GLY A 248 -1.00 5.01 19.98
C GLY A 248 -1.21 3.53 20.28
N ARG A 249 -0.12 2.80 20.49
CA ARG A 249 -0.11 1.37 20.80
C ARG A 249 0.72 1.11 22.03
N GLY A 250 0.15 0.40 22.99
CA GLY A 250 0.82 -0.15 24.15
C GLY A 250 0.81 -1.69 24.08
N SER A 251 1.89 -2.33 24.42
CA SER A 251 1.93 -3.78 24.56
C SER A 251 2.72 -4.18 25.80
N TYR A 252 2.27 -5.24 26.46
CA TYR A 252 2.90 -5.84 27.64
C TYR A 252 3.15 -7.31 27.40
N GLU A 253 4.43 -7.71 27.43
CA GLU A 253 4.84 -9.11 27.31
C GLU A 253 4.48 -9.86 28.60
N MET A 254 3.40 -10.65 28.53
CA MET A 254 2.89 -11.43 29.67
C MET A 254 3.83 -12.60 29.97
N PHE A 255 4.23 -13.31 28.95
CA PHE A 255 5.24 -14.38 28.95
C PHE A 255 5.93 -14.44 27.59
N PRO A 256 7.12 -15.09 27.48
CA PRO A 256 7.90 -15.09 26.26
C PRO A 256 7.09 -15.46 25.02
N GLY A 257 7.07 -14.57 24.04
CA GLY A 257 6.34 -14.75 22.77
C GLY A 257 4.87 -14.37 22.79
N TYR A 258 4.31 -13.84 23.90
CA TYR A 258 2.93 -13.41 23.99
C TYR A 258 2.80 -12.06 24.70
N ALA A 259 2.11 -11.14 24.08
CA ALA A 259 1.87 -9.81 24.62
C ALA A 259 0.37 -9.44 24.61
N ALA A 260 -0.11 -8.85 25.68
CA ALA A 260 -1.37 -8.11 25.65
C ALA A 260 -1.14 -6.79 24.91
N VAL A 261 -2.08 -6.40 24.05
CA VAL A 261 -1.96 -5.22 23.20
C VAL A 261 -3.21 -4.37 23.35
N VAL A 262 -3.00 -3.05 23.40
CA VAL A 262 -4.06 -2.04 23.28
C VAL A 262 -3.63 -1.05 22.20
N GLU A 263 -4.52 -0.73 21.28
CA GLU A 263 -4.30 0.27 20.23
C GLU A 263 -5.47 1.24 20.17
N VAL A 264 -5.18 2.54 20.09
CA VAL A 264 -6.17 3.59 19.93
C VAL A 264 -5.74 4.46 18.76
N GLN A 265 -6.71 4.82 17.91
CA GLN A 265 -6.50 5.66 16.75
C GLN A 265 -7.61 6.71 16.68
N GLY A 266 -7.21 7.97 16.37
CA GLY A 266 -8.14 9.03 15.98
C GLY A 266 -7.81 9.49 14.56
N ASN A 267 -8.85 9.92 13.83
CA ASN A 267 -8.67 10.49 12.49
C ASN A 267 -9.56 11.72 12.28
N ARG A 268 -9.10 12.61 11.40
CA ARG A 268 -9.85 13.73 10.86
C ARG A 268 -9.72 13.73 9.35
N ARG A 269 -10.84 13.76 8.62
CA ARG A 269 -10.94 13.93 7.18
C ARG A 269 -11.53 15.28 6.88
N GLN A 270 -10.81 16.10 6.12
CA GLN A 270 -11.19 17.45 5.76
C GLN A 270 -11.21 17.57 4.24
N TYR A 271 -12.39 17.77 3.67
CA TYR A 271 -12.57 18.03 2.25
C TYR A 271 -12.28 19.50 1.93
N ASP A 272 -11.77 19.79 0.71
CA ASP A 272 -11.47 21.14 0.26
C ASP A 272 -12.75 21.92 -0.05
N ASP A 273 -13.71 21.24 -0.71
CA ASP A 273 -15.02 21.79 -1.01
C ASP A 273 -15.97 21.49 0.18
N GLU A 274 -16.70 22.48 0.64
CA GLU A 274 -17.67 22.33 1.74
C GLU A 274 -18.77 21.32 1.38
N PHE A 275 -19.20 21.33 0.12
CA PHE A 275 -20.24 20.45 -0.39
C PHE A 275 -19.73 19.67 -1.61
N ASP A 276 -20.06 18.38 -1.67
CA ASP A 276 -19.86 17.58 -2.86
C ASP A 276 -20.86 17.97 -3.97
N ARG A 277 -20.71 17.38 -5.16
CA ARG A 277 -21.62 17.63 -6.31
C ARG A 277 -23.07 17.29 -6.04
N ALA A 278 -23.38 16.50 -5.01
CA ALA A 278 -24.73 16.14 -4.57
C ALA A 278 -25.21 17.00 -3.38
N GLY A 279 -24.41 17.98 -2.93
CA GLY A 279 -24.73 18.92 -1.86
C GLY A 279 -24.58 18.36 -0.46
N TYR A 280 -23.70 17.37 -0.22
CA TYR A 280 -23.41 16.82 1.10
C TYR A 280 -22.06 17.30 1.62
N GLN A 281 -21.96 17.54 2.94
CA GLN A 281 -20.71 17.81 3.63
C GLN A 281 -20.04 16.49 4.03
N ARG A 282 -18.91 16.15 3.37
CA ARG A 282 -18.24 14.86 3.58
C ARG A 282 -17.11 14.89 4.61
N SER A 283 -16.80 16.06 5.18
CA SER A 283 -15.81 16.15 6.25
C SER A 283 -16.27 15.34 7.46
N SER A 284 -15.32 14.66 8.12
CA SER A 284 -15.64 13.73 9.19
C SER A 284 -14.49 13.56 10.17
N ASN A 285 -14.80 13.08 11.35
CA ASN A 285 -13.82 12.64 12.35
C ASN A 285 -14.21 11.28 12.90
N GLY A 286 -13.21 10.49 13.27
CA GLY A 286 -13.45 9.14 13.75
C GLY A 286 -12.42 8.68 14.75
N TRP A 287 -12.73 7.57 15.39
CA TRP A 287 -11.83 6.89 16.30
C TRP A 287 -12.02 5.39 16.24
N ARG A 288 -10.98 4.67 16.66
CA ARG A 288 -10.96 3.22 16.81
C ARG A 288 -10.19 2.88 18.08
N ALA A 289 -10.72 1.99 18.88
CA ALA A 289 -10.04 1.46 20.06
C ALA A 289 -10.12 -0.07 20.03
N GLU A 290 -8.97 -0.72 20.13
CA GLU A 290 -8.83 -2.16 19.97
C GLU A 290 -7.95 -2.73 21.08
N THR A 291 -8.21 -3.97 21.46
CA THR A 291 -7.39 -4.75 22.38
C THR A 291 -7.24 -6.17 21.86
N GLY A 292 -6.19 -6.85 22.27
CA GLY A 292 -5.97 -8.22 21.85
C GLY A 292 -4.62 -8.77 22.23
N VAL A 293 -4.14 -9.70 21.42
CA VAL A 293 -2.92 -10.47 21.70
C VAL A 293 -1.95 -10.34 20.55
N GLY A 294 -0.70 -10.00 20.87
CA GLY A 294 0.45 -10.13 20.00
C GLY A 294 1.17 -11.45 20.26
N VAL A 295 1.62 -12.09 19.20
CA VAL A 295 2.27 -13.41 19.22
C VAL A 295 3.61 -13.32 18.48
N ASP A 296 4.68 -13.84 19.08
CA ASP A 296 6.01 -14.02 18.45
C ASP A 296 6.61 -15.34 18.92
N ILE A 297 6.11 -16.46 18.34
CA ILE A 297 6.50 -17.81 18.78
C ILE A 297 7.60 -18.33 17.86
N SER A 298 8.79 -18.49 18.44
CA SER A 298 9.92 -19.22 17.82
C SER A 298 10.25 -18.78 16.39
N GLN A 299 9.96 -17.53 16.03
CA GLN A 299 10.08 -16.97 14.66
C GLN A 299 9.20 -17.68 13.61
N LEU A 300 8.45 -18.73 13.99
CA LEU A 300 7.55 -19.45 13.10
C LEU A 300 6.22 -18.72 12.86
N ILE A 301 5.70 -18.10 13.93
CA ILE A 301 4.44 -17.37 13.88
C ILE A 301 4.66 -16.03 14.59
N ARG A 302 4.42 -14.95 13.86
CA ARG A 302 4.44 -13.61 14.39
C ARG A 302 3.24 -12.83 13.90
N GLY A 303 2.56 -12.12 14.80
CA GLY A 303 1.43 -11.30 14.40
C GLY A 303 0.60 -10.84 15.57
N ASP A 304 -0.48 -10.15 15.23
CA ASP A 304 -1.43 -9.60 16.17
C ASP A 304 -2.87 -9.97 15.78
N PHE A 305 -3.70 -10.16 16.80
CA PHE A 305 -5.14 -10.25 16.67
C PHE A 305 -5.78 -9.25 17.62
N LEU A 306 -6.39 -8.21 17.05
CA LEU A 306 -7.02 -7.12 17.79
C LEU A 306 -8.50 -7.04 17.44
N VAL A 307 -9.32 -6.81 18.45
CA VAL A 307 -10.76 -6.57 18.33
C VAL A 307 -11.14 -5.35 19.14
N GLY A 308 -12.19 -4.67 18.71
CA GLY A 308 -12.60 -3.45 19.40
C GLY A 308 -13.81 -2.81 18.77
N TYR A 309 -13.85 -1.50 18.81
CA TYR A 309 -14.94 -0.70 18.31
C TYR A 309 -14.39 0.48 17.51
N LEU A 310 -15.09 0.84 16.42
CA LEU A 310 -14.81 2.01 15.59
C LEU A 310 -16.08 2.85 15.44
N LYS A 311 -15.87 4.15 15.24
CA LYS A 311 -16.94 5.10 14.90
C LYS A 311 -16.37 6.21 14.02
N GLN A 312 -17.12 6.60 12.97
CA GLN A 312 -16.85 7.75 12.13
C GLN A 312 -18.07 8.68 12.20
N ASN A 313 -17.86 9.96 12.52
CA ASN A 313 -18.92 10.96 12.59
C ASN A 313 -18.74 11.92 11.41
N TYR A 314 -19.77 12.07 10.60
CA TYR A 314 -19.81 13.02 9.47
C TYR A 314 -20.36 14.36 9.91
N GLU A 315 -19.94 15.46 9.28
CA GLU A 315 -20.45 16.81 9.58
C GLU A 315 -21.88 16.99 9.05
N ASP A 316 -22.26 16.30 7.98
CA ASP A 316 -23.61 16.33 7.43
C ASP A 316 -24.57 15.45 8.22
N SER A 317 -25.54 16.05 8.88
CA SER A 317 -26.54 15.34 9.69
C SER A 317 -27.47 14.41 8.87
N ARG A 318 -27.47 14.53 7.54
CA ARG A 318 -28.22 13.64 6.64
C ARG A 318 -27.52 12.30 6.42
N PHE A 319 -26.24 12.22 6.77
CA PHE A 319 -25.49 10.98 6.71
C PHE A 319 -25.64 10.13 7.96
N SER A 320 -25.67 8.82 7.76
CA SER A 320 -25.50 7.87 8.87
C SER A 320 -24.03 7.84 9.28
N ASP A 321 -23.78 7.78 10.57
CA ASP A 321 -22.45 7.62 11.15
C ASP A 321 -22.10 6.13 11.23
N PRO A 322 -21.15 5.61 10.43
CA PRO A 322 -20.71 4.23 10.56
C PRO A 322 -20.13 3.99 11.96
N ALA A 323 -20.65 2.98 12.64
CA ALA A 323 -20.17 2.60 13.96
C ALA A 323 -20.31 1.09 14.15
N GLY A 324 -19.45 0.49 14.96
CA GLY A 324 -19.55 -0.91 15.28
C GLY A 324 -18.23 -1.60 15.58
N PHE A 325 -18.29 -2.90 15.52
CA PHE A 325 -17.17 -3.79 15.74
C PHE A 325 -15.97 -3.47 14.83
N SER A 326 -14.79 -3.46 15.41
CA SER A 326 -13.50 -3.33 14.74
C SER A 326 -12.70 -4.62 14.85
N LEU A 327 -12.01 -4.96 13.79
CA LEU A 327 -11.15 -6.12 13.70
C LEU A 327 -9.87 -5.75 12.94
N LYS A 328 -8.72 -6.12 13.50
CA LYS A 328 -7.42 -5.97 12.84
C LYS A 328 -6.54 -7.16 13.19
N SER A 329 -6.01 -7.82 12.18
CA SER A 329 -5.11 -8.96 12.37
C SER A 329 -4.14 -9.05 11.21
N VAL A 330 -2.89 -9.30 11.52
CA VAL A 330 -1.87 -9.69 10.54
C VAL A 330 -0.99 -10.74 11.19
N PHE A 331 -0.90 -11.92 10.55
CA PHE A 331 -0.01 -13.00 10.97
C PHE A 331 0.97 -13.34 9.86
N ASN A 332 2.24 -13.44 10.21
CA ASN A 332 3.28 -14.03 9.39
C ASN A 332 3.57 -15.42 9.93
N TRP A 333 3.33 -16.43 9.14
CA TRP A 333 3.59 -17.82 9.44
C TRP A 333 4.65 -18.37 8.50
N THR A 334 5.74 -18.89 9.05
CA THR A 334 6.90 -19.43 8.32
C THR A 334 7.01 -20.94 8.61
N PRO A 335 6.10 -21.79 8.05
CA PRO A 335 6.10 -23.22 8.34
C PRO A 335 7.40 -23.92 7.97
N THR A 336 8.11 -23.42 6.99
CA THR A 336 9.43 -23.90 6.58
C THR A 336 10.32 -22.70 6.24
N ARG A 337 11.63 -22.92 6.12
CA ARG A 337 12.58 -21.89 5.66
C ARG A 337 12.28 -21.38 4.23
N MET A 338 11.54 -22.18 3.46
CA MET A 338 11.21 -21.90 2.05
C MET A 338 9.79 -21.39 1.86
N THR A 339 8.98 -21.32 2.92
CA THR A 339 7.56 -20.96 2.82
C THR A 339 7.22 -19.89 3.83
N VAL A 340 6.61 -18.82 3.33
CA VAL A 340 6.04 -17.75 4.18
C VAL A 340 4.58 -17.57 3.79
N VAL A 341 3.71 -17.56 4.79
CA VAL A 341 2.27 -17.29 4.63
C VAL A 341 1.92 -16.06 5.44
N VAL A 342 1.35 -15.06 4.78
CA VAL A 342 0.81 -13.86 5.42
C VAL A 342 -0.70 -13.96 5.43
N LEU A 343 -1.30 -13.84 6.60
CA LEU A 343 -2.75 -13.82 6.81
C LEU A 343 -3.11 -12.42 7.29
N SER A 344 -4.15 -11.82 6.72
CA SER A 344 -4.62 -10.51 7.14
C SER A 344 -6.14 -10.48 7.27
N LEU A 345 -6.65 -9.75 8.26
CA LEU A 345 -8.07 -9.44 8.45
C LEU A 345 -8.18 -7.99 8.89
N GLU A 346 -9.11 -7.24 8.31
CA GLU A 346 -9.38 -5.87 8.74
C GLU A 346 -10.84 -5.49 8.51
N ARG A 347 -11.33 -4.65 9.43
CA ARG A 347 -12.60 -3.92 9.26
C ARG A 347 -12.35 -2.44 9.46
N SER A 348 -12.68 -1.63 8.45
CA SER A 348 -12.42 -0.19 8.42
C SER A 348 -13.51 0.58 7.68
N VAL A 349 -13.58 1.90 7.93
CA VAL A 349 -14.46 2.83 7.22
C VAL A 349 -13.68 3.50 6.10
N LEU A 350 -14.13 3.32 4.86
CA LEU A 350 -13.59 3.94 3.67
C LEU A 350 -14.52 5.02 3.14
N GLU A 351 -13.94 6.01 2.46
CA GLU A 351 -14.71 7.01 1.73
C GLU A 351 -15.33 6.42 0.46
N THR A 352 -16.43 7.01 -0.01
CA THR A 352 -17.07 6.63 -1.27
C THR A 352 -17.59 7.85 -2.02
N THR A 353 -17.69 7.73 -3.35
CA THR A 353 -18.34 8.72 -4.23
C THR A 353 -19.81 8.42 -4.46
N THR A 354 -20.30 7.30 -3.96
CA THR A 354 -21.69 6.88 -4.14
C THR A 354 -22.62 7.89 -3.48
N VAL A 355 -23.56 8.42 -4.28
CA VAL A 355 -24.52 9.42 -3.83
C VAL A 355 -25.37 8.84 -2.70
N ARG A 356 -25.62 9.64 -1.65
CA ARG A 356 -26.38 9.30 -0.43
C ARG A 356 -25.69 8.31 0.53
N ALA A 357 -24.60 7.66 0.13
CA ALA A 357 -23.76 6.91 1.08
C ALA A 357 -22.78 7.85 1.77
N SER A 358 -22.70 7.79 3.10
CA SER A 358 -21.72 8.54 3.88
C SER A 358 -20.31 8.00 3.68
N GLY A 359 -20.16 6.69 3.71
CA GLY A 359 -18.95 5.94 3.50
C GLY A 359 -19.29 4.49 3.21
N MET A 360 -18.28 3.62 3.17
CA MET A 360 -18.49 2.19 3.13
C MET A 360 -17.67 1.51 4.24
N VAL A 361 -18.29 0.56 4.91
CA VAL A 361 -17.61 -0.30 5.88
C VAL A 361 -17.07 -1.50 5.13
N ARG A 362 -15.77 -1.57 4.98
CA ARG A 362 -15.08 -2.72 4.41
C ARG A 362 -14.70 -3.71 5.50
N THR A 363 -15.11 -4.96 5.33
CA THR A 363 -14.59 -6.10 6.08
C THR A 363 -13.90 -7.03 5.10
N GLY A 364 -12.61 -7.24 5.27
CA GLY A 364 -11.84 -8.02 4.32
C GLY A 364 -10.74 -8.84 4.97
N GLY A 365 -10.28 -9.84 4.24
CA GLY A 365 -9.14 -10.64 4.61
C GLY A 365 -8.39 -11.15 3.40
N GLY A 366 -7.11 -11.44 3.61
CA GLY A 366 -6.22 -11.93 2.58
C GLY A 366 -5.29 -13.02 3.07
N ILE A 367 -4.89 -13.86 2.14
CA ILE A 367 -3.85 -14.86 2.30
C ILE A 367 -2.85 -14.66 1.18
N ILE A 368 -1.58 -14.49 1.54
CA ILE A 368 -0.46 -14.51 0.59
C ILE A 368 0.45 -15.66 1.01
N ALA A 369 0.62 -16.65 0.14
CA ALA A 369 1.53 -17.75 0.36
C ALA A 369 2.68 -17.68 -0.65
N ARG A 370 3.91 -17.56 -0.17
CA ARG A 370 5.14 -17.58 -0.97
C ARG A 370 5.92 -18.84 -0.68
N HIS A 371 6.35 -19.52 -1.74
CA HIS A 371 7.12 -20.75 -1.64
C HIS A 371 8.30 -20.72 -2.59
N GLU A 372 9.51 -20.86 -2.05
CA GLU A 372 10.74 -21.04 -2.82
C GLU A 372 10.81 -22.50 -3.28
N LEU A 373 10.27 -22.78 -4.49
CA LEU A 373 10.25 -24.12 -5.08
C LEU A 373 11.66 -24.62 -5.38
N GLN A 374 12.51 -23.69 -5.86
CA GLN A 374 13.94 -23.86 -6.08
C GLN A 374 14.63 -22.57 -5.68
N ARG A 375 15.97 -22.60 -5.52
CA ARG A 375 16.77 -21.42 -5.14
C ARG A 375 16.53 -20.18 -6.01
N ASN A 376 16.06 -20.41 -7.23
CA ASN A 376 15.80 -19.36 -8.24
C ASN A 376 14.38 -19.37 -8.77
N VAL A 377 13.47 -20.15 -8.17
CA VAL A 377 12.04 -20.20 -8.56
C VAL A 377 11.19 -19.95 -7.34
N VAL A 378 10.41 -18.87 -7.38
CA VAL A 378 9.44 -18.50 -6.34
C VAL A 378 8.03 -18.59 -6.89
N LEU A 379 7.16 -19.25 -6.14
CA LEU A 379 5.72 -19.31 -6.39
C LEU A 379 5.01 -18.44 -5.37
N THR A 380 4.04 -17.64 -5.81
CA THR A 380 3.20 -16.81 -4.94
C THR A 380 1.74 -17.06 -5.27
N GLY A 381 0.97 -17.44 -4.26
CA GLY A 381 -0.49 -17.52 -4.31
C GLY A 381 -1.10 -16.41 -3.46
N THR A 382 -2.09 -15.70 -4.00
CA THR A 382 -2.83 -14.64 -3.30
C THR A 382 -4.32 -14.93 -3.38
N LEU A 383 -5.00 -14.79 -2.25
CA LEU A 383 -6.46 -14.79 -2.15
C LEU A 383 -6.88 -13.61 -1.30
N ASN A 384 -7.73 -12.73 -1.84
CA ASN A 384 -8.36 -11.65 -1.09
C ASN A 384 -9.88 -11.76 -1.21
N ILE A 385 -10.57 -11.56 -0.09
CA ILE A 385 -12.03 -11.53 -0.02
C ILE A 385 -12.42 -10.29 0.77
N SER A 386 -13.31 -9.46 0.22
CA SER A 386 -13.82 -8.30 0.94
C SER A 386 -15.33 -8.13 0.72
N GLN A 387 -15.99 -7.64 1.75
CA GLN A 387 -17.35 -7.14 1.75
C GLN A 387 -17.32 -5.63 1.95
N ASP A 388 -17.94 -4.89 1.06
CA ASP A 388 -18.15 -3.43 1.14
C ASP A 388 -19.63 -3.18 1.38
N ALA A 389 -19.98 -2.78 2.60
CA ALA A 389 -21.34 -2.37 2.97
C ALA A 389 -21.40 -0.84 2.95
N PHE A 390 -22.25 -0.26 2.08
CA PHE A 390 -22.39 1.18 1.94
C PHE A 390 -23.32 1.72 3.02
N GLU A 391 -22.88 2.70 3.77
CA GLU A 391 -23.63 3.26 4.88
C GLU A 391 -24.66 4.29 4.37
N GLY A 392 -25.91 4.14 4.78
CA GLY A 392 -27.02 5.02 4.37
C GLY A 392 -27.77 4.59 3.12
N ILE A 393 -27.33 3.55 2.42
CA ILE A 393 -28.01 2.93 1.27
C ILE A 393 -27.96 1.40 1.35
N ASP A 394 -28.92 0.73 0.73
CA ASP A 394 -28.94 -0.73 0.63
C ASP A 394 -28.06 -1.20 -0.54
N GLN A 395 -26.74 -1.12 -0.35
CA GLN A 395 -25.77 -1.67 -1.28
C GLN A 395 -24.69 -2.43 -0.53
N THR A 396 -24.43 -3.66 -0.97
CA THR A 396 -23.36 -4.51 -0.48
C THR A 396 -22.66 -5.20 -1.64
N ASN A 397 -21.35 -5.02 -1.71
CA ASN A 397 -20.49 -5.64 -2.71
C ASN A 397 -19.61 -6.69 -2.06
N TRP A 398 -19.51 -7.88 -2.65
CA TRP A 398 -18.50 -8.86 -2.32
C TRP A 398 -17.48 -8.95 -3.45
N THR A 399 -16.20 -8.81 -3.12
CA THR A 399 -15.10 -8.93 -4.08
C THR A 399 -14.22 -10.12 -3.70
N TYR A 400 -13.95 -10.97 -4.66
CA TYR A 400 -13.03 -12.11 -4.60
C TYR A 400 -11.92 -11.86 -5.60
N ASP A 401 -10.67 -11.86 -5.16
CA ASP A 401 -9.48 -11.70 -6.00
C ASP A 401 -8.50 -12.82 -5.70
N THR A 402 -8.20 -13.62 -6.72
CA THR A 402 -7.28 -14.76 -6.60
C THR A 402 -6.21 -14.65 -7.66
N ARG A 403 -4.95 -14.84 -7.30
CA ARG A 403 -3.80 -14.80 -8.21
C ARG A 403 -2.82 -15.91 -7.91
N ALA A 404 -2.18 -16.41 -8.93
CA ALA A 404 -1.04 -17.31 -8.84
C ALA A 404 0.07 -16.78 -9.76
N ARG A 405 1.26 -16.61 -9.20
CA ARG A 405 2.43 -16.08 -9.85
C ARG A 405 3.61 -17.03 -9.70
N ALA A 406 4.40 -17.17 -10.75
CA ALA A 406 5.68 -17.84 -10.72
C ALA A 406 6.76 -16.88 -11.24
N VAL A 407 7.87 -16.77 -10.53
CA VAL A 407 9.05 -15.98 -10.93
C VAL A 407 10.25 -16.91 -10.98
N TRP A 408 10.97 -16.90 -12.09
CA TRP A 408 12.19 -17.64 -12.30
C TRP A 408 13.34 -16.67 -12.56
N ALA A 409 14.27 -16.55 -11.60
CA ALA A 409 15.52 -15.83 -11.79
C ALA A 409 16.45 -16.65 -12.67
N LEU A 410 16.71 -16.16 -13.86
CA LEU A 410 17.62 -16.79 -14.83
C LEU A 410 19.07 -16.58 -14.39
N MET A 411 19.36 -15.39 -13.91
CA MET A 411 20.63 -14.92 -13.33
C MET A 411 20.34 -13.80 -12.33
N PRO A 412 21.31 -13.32 -11.55
CA PRO A 412 21.09 -12.22 -10.61
C PRO A 412 20.50 -10.97 -11.28
N GLU A 413 20.89 -10.71 -12.52
CA GLU A 413 20.52 -9.51 -13.27
C GLU A 413 19.23 -9.65 -14.10
N ALA A 414 18.66 -10.88 -14.23
CA ALA A 414 17.49 -11.11 -15.08
C ALA A 414 16.54 -12.17 -14.54
N TYR A 415 15.24 -11.92 -14.67
CA TYR A 415 14.21 -12.88 -14.35
C TYR A 415 13.08 -12.85 -15.37
N VAL A 416 12.32 -13.95 -15.42
CA VAL A 416 11.05 -14.06 -16.13
C VAL A 416 9.96 -14.48 -15.16
N GLY A 417 8.73 -14.14 -15.45
CA GLY A 417 7.59 -14.54 -14.62
C GLY A 417 6.33 -14.70 -15.42
N GLY A 418 5.39 -15.45 -14.84
CA GLY A 418 4.03 -15.61 -15.33
C GLY A 418 3.03 -15.43 -14.20
N GLU A 419 1.86 -14.90 -14.53
CA GLU A 419 0.76 -14.71 -13.59
C GLU A 419 -0.56 -15.08 -14.22
N VAL A 420 -1.42 -15.69 -13.42
CA VAL A 420 -2.84 -15.88 -13.73
C VAL A 420 -3.65 -15.31 -12.58
N GLY A 421 -4.68 -14.54 -12.90
CA GLY A 421 -5.54 -13.90 -11.92
C GLY A 421 -7.01 -13.98 -12.30
N TYR A 422 -7.87 -14.00 -11.27
CA TYR A 422 -9.32 -13.93 -11.44
C TYR A 422 -9.91 -13.04 -10.36
N ARG A 423 -10.65 -11.99 -10.78
CA ARG A 423 -11.39 -11.11 -9.88
C ARG A 423 -12.87 -11.20 -10.20
N LYS A 424 -13.70 -11.33 -9.17
CA LYS A 424 -15.16 -11.31 -9.27
C LYS A 424 -15.73 -10.40 -8.19
N ARG A 425 -16.62 -9.49 -8.60
CA ARG A 425 -17.49 -8.75 -7.70
C ARG A 425 -18.92 -9.23 -7.88
N THR A 426 -19.63 -9.46 -6.78
CA THR A 426 -21.08 -9.62 -6.74
C THR A 426 -21.68 -8.46 -5.96
N SER A 427 -22.88 -8.03 -6.31
CA SER A 427 -23.59 -6.92 -5.67
C SER A 427 -25.07 -7.24 -5.62
N ASN A 428 -25.79 -6.67 -4.65
CA ASN A 428 -27.25 -6.63 -4.63
C ASN A 428 -27.81 -5.51 -5.52
N VAL A 429 -26.92 -4.63 -6.06
CA VAL A 429 -27.30 -3.57 -7.03
C VAL A 429 -26.87 -4.00 -8.42
N ALA A 430 -27.82 -4.14 -9.33
CA ALA A 430 -27.58 -4.55 -10.70
C ALA A 430 -26.61 -3.59 -11.43
N GLY A 431 -25.67 -4.15 -12.19
CA GLY A 431 -24.66 -3.41 -12.94
C GLY A 431 -23.40 -3.07 -12.13
N SER A 432 -23.40 -3.31 -10.81
CA SER A 432 -22.21 -3.14 -9.95
C SER A 432 -21.34 -4.41 -9.87
N GLU A 433 -21.85 -5.53 -10.39
CA GLU A 433 -21.14 -6.80 -10.46
C GLU A 433 -20.24 -6.87 -11.69
N PHE A 434 -19.15 -7.62 -11.61
CA PHE A 434 -18.30 -7.97 -12.75
C PHE A 434 -17.45 -9.21 -12.48
N SER A 435 -16.86 -9.75 -13.55
CA SER A 435 -15.78 -10.72 -13.45
C SER A 435 -14.70 -10.43 -14.49
N GLN A 436 -13.46 -10.76 -14.17
CA GLN A 436 -12.27 -10.41 -14.92
C GLN A 436 -11.23 -11.51 -14.73
N ALA A 437 -10.66 -12.00 -15.83
CA ALA A 437 -9.51 -12.88 -15.82
C ALA A 437 -8.31 -12.15 -16.42
N VAL A 438 -7.14 -12.35 -15.81
CA VAL A 438 -5.87 -11.75 -16.23
C VAL A 438 -4.84 -12.84 -16.43
N PHE A 439 -4.06 -12.72 -17.51
CA PHE A 439 -2.91 -13.55 -17.80
C PHE A 439 -1.75 -12.64 -18.14
N ALA A 440 -0.63 -12.76 -17.45
CA ALA A 440 0.51 -11.89 -17.65
C ALA A 440 1.81 -12.68 -17.81
N LEU A 441 2.69 -12.16 -18.68
CA LEU A 441 4.08 -12.58 -18.81
C LEU A 441 4.96 -11.36 -18.57
N ARG A 442 5.98 -11.52 -17.74
CA ARG A 442 6.91 -10.45 -17.38
C ARG A 442 8.36 -10.84 -17.60
N PHE A 443 9.15 -9.84 -17.89
CA PHE A 443 10.59 -9.90 -17.97
C PHE A 443 11.20 -8.74 -17.19
N GLY A 444 12.15 -9.01 -16.33
CA GLY A 444 12.83 -8.01 -15.53
C GLY A 444 14.34 -8.06 -15.69
N LEU A 445 14.92 -6.86 -15.77
CA LEU A 445 16.35 -6.61 -15.68
C LEU A 445 16.64 -5.81 -14.42
N ARG A 446 17.71 -6.16 -13.71
CA ARG A 446 18.11 -5.51 -12.45
C ARG A 446 19.63 -5.61 -12.24
N ILE A 447 20.19 -4.66 -11.49
CA ILE A 447 21.64 -4.61 -11.20
C ILE A 447 21.89 -4.70 -9.72
#